data_85cdadf2ae17457e9c17175c189f10a0
#
_entry.id   85cdadf2ae17457e9c17175c189f10a0
#
_cell.length_a   1.000
_cell.length_b   1.000
_cell.length_c   1.000
_cell.angle_alpha   90.00
_cell.angle_beta   90.00
_cell.angle_gamma   90.00
#
_symmetry.space_group_name_H-M   'P 1'
#
loop_
_entity.id
_entity.type
_entity.pdbx_description
1 polymer ?
#
loop_
_entity_poly.entity_id
_entity_poly.type
_entity_poly.pdbx_seq_one_letter_code
_entity_poly.pdbx_strand_id
1 'polypeptide(L)'
;MFKAKLTKDTGENVIIELPQDYSRLSEEIASLGARLWPEHISMDGSGDVVRGELIPTGEIGEHLMRLFPEEYTLEDANDMAHIVTQANDLIQVELEQNILYDQYRTAQELRDDIRQMTYDAGTLRLHHPGGAGAVAACVHGN
;
A
#
# COMPACT_ATOMS: atom_id res chain seq x y z
N MET A 1 5.98 -2.44 6.45
CA MET A 1 4.63 -1.87 6.65
C MET A 1 3.65 -2.92 7.15
N PHE A 2 3.60 -4.05 6.49
CA PHE A 2 2.80 -5.18 6.95
C PHE A 2 3.60 -6.47 6.86
N LYS A 3 3.20 -7.46 7.64
CA LYS A 3 3.61 -8.84 7.46
C LYS A 3 2.36 -9.65 7.17
N ALA A 4 2.43 -10.49 6.15
CA ALA A 4 1.32 -11.38 5.81
C ALA A 4 1.68 -12.78 6.31
N LYS A 5 0.86 -13.32 7.19
CA LYS A 5 1.04 -14.68 7.67
C LYS A 5 0.06 -15.58 6.92
N LEU A 6 0.58 -16.51 6.16
CA LEU A 6 -0.23 -17.46 5.40
C LEU A 6 -0.09 -18.83 6.05
N THR A 7 -1.22 -19.39 6.48
CA THR A 7 -1.23 -20.68 7.17
C THR A 7 -2.04 -21.68 6.34
N LYS A 8 -1.39 -22.79 6.01
CA LYS A 8 -2.04 -23.88 5.30
C LYS A 8 -2.92 -24.69 6.24
N ASP A 9 -3.88 -25.41 5.69
CA ASP A 9 -4.79 -26.27 6.48
C ASP A 9 -4.05 -27.31 7.32
N THR A 10 -2.82 -27.69 6.93
CA THR A 10 -1.99 -28.62 7.71
C THR A 10 -1.26 -27.94 8.87
N GLY A 11 -1.34 -26.63 9.00
CA GLY A 11 -0.65 -25.86 10.04
C GLY A 11 0.67 -25.26 9.61
N GLU A 12 1.19 -25.66 8.45
CA GLU A 12 2.40 -25.03 7.91
C GLU A 12 2.10 -23.57 7.59
N ASN A 13 3.08 -22.70 7.84
CA ASN A 13 2.87 -21.27 7.60
C ASN A 13 4.14 -20.62 7.06
N VAL A 14 3.95 -19.44 6.46
CA VAL A 14 5.03 -18.59 6.00
C VAL A 14 4.65 -17.16 6.34
N ILE A 15 5.66 -16.34 6.66
CA ILE A 15 5.47 -14.92 6.93
C ILE A 15 6.20 -14.14 5.85
N ILE A 16 5.48 -13.27 5.17
CA ILE A 16 6.00 -12.49 4.04
C ILE A 16 5.94 -11.01 4.41
N GLU A 17 7.04 -10.30 4.27
CA GLU A 17 7.02 -8.84 4.47
C GLU A 17 6.45 -8.16 3.23
N LEU A 18 5.56 -7.21 3.42
CA LEU A 18 4.97 -6.44 2.34
C LEU A 18 5.50 -5.01 2.38
N PRO A 19 5.76 -4.36 1.24
CA PRO A 19 5.44 -4.85 -0.11
C PRO A 19 6.49 -5.81 -0.66
N GLN A 20 6.04 -6.67 -1.58
CA GLN A 20 6.89 -7.59 -2.32
C GLN A 20 6.47 -7.59 -3.78
N ASP A 21 7.34 -8.08 -4.66
CA ASP A 21 6.97 -8.29 -6.05
C ASP A 21 5.93 -9.41 -6.14
N TYR A 22 5.04 -9.30 -7.10
CA TYR A 22 3.98 -10.28 -7.29
C TYR A 22 4.55 -11.70 -7.50
N SER A 23 5.65 -11.80 -8.26
CA SER A 23 6.31 -13.09 -8.50
C SER A 23 6.82 -13.68 -7.19
N ARG A 24 7.32 -12.85 -6.28
CA ARG A 24 7.79 -13.30 -4.98
C ARG A 24 6.65 -13.81 -4.11
N LEU A 25 5.51 -13.14 -4.12
CA LEU A 25 4.32 -13.62 -3.42
C LEU A 25 3.92 -14.99 -3.94
N SER A 26 3.90 -15.16 -5.26
CA SER A 26 3.53 -16.42 -5.89
C SER A 26 4.48 -17.54 -5.50
N GLU A 27 5.78 -17.25 -5.43
CA GLU A 27 6.79 -18.22 -5.01
C GLU A 27 6.57 -18.67 -3.56
N GLU A 28 6.27 -17.73 -2.68
CA GLU A 28 6.03 -18.04 -1.26
C GLU A 28 4.77 -18.88 -1.08
N ILE A 29 3.71 -18.59 -1.83
CA ILE A 29 2.50 -19.38 -1.81
C ILE A 29 2.80 -20.81 -2.31
N ALA A 30 3.56 -20.90 -3.39
CA ALA A 30 3.93 -22.21 -3.95
C ALA A 30 4.79 -23.02 -2.97
N SER A 31 5.60 -22.34 -2.15
CA SER A 31 6.43 -23.01 -1.15
C SER A 31 5.60 -23.72 -0.09
N LEU A 32 4.35 -23.27 0.12
CA LEU A 32 3.41 -23.96 1.01
C LEU A 32 2.72 -25.13 0.32
N GLY A 33 2.97 -25.34 -0.96
CA GLY A 33 2.30 -26.38 -1.73
C GLY A 33 0.91 -26.01 -2.19
N ALA A 34 0.53 -24.74 -2.11
CA ALA A 34 -0.79 -24.28 -2.51
C ALA A 34 -0.75 -23.79 -3.96
N ARG A 35 -1.85 -24.05 -4.69
CA ARG A 35 -2.01 -23.59 -6.07
C ARG A 35 -2.98 -22.42 -6.12
N LEU A 36 -2.61 -21.36 -5.44
CA LEU A 36 -3.42 -20.16 -5.35
C LEU A 36 -2.61 -18.96 -5.79
N TRP A 37 -3.31 -17.96 -6.33
CA TRP A 37 -2.71 -16.69 -6.67
C TRP A 37 -2.93 -15.71 -5.52
N PRO A 38 -2.13 -14.65 -5.37
CA PRO A 38 -2.33 -13.67 -4.30
C PRO A 38 -3.74 -13.10 -4.22
N GLU A 39 -4.41 -12.92 -5.36
CA GLU A 39 -5.78 -12.39 -5.40
C GLU A 39 -6.84 -13.39 -4.90
N HIS A 40 -6.45 -14.65 -4.70
CA HIS A 40 -7.35 -15.68 -4.20
C HIS A 40 -7.20 -15.93 -2.70
N ILE A 41 -6.26 -15.28 -2.06
CA ILE A 41 -6.03 -15.47 -0.62
C ILE A 41 -6.69 -14.35 0.14
N SER A 42 -7.76 -14.67 0.86
CA SER A 42 -8.45 -13.71 1.72
C SER A 42 -7.63 -13.47 2.98
N MET A 43 -7.52 -12.21 3.37
CA MET A 43 -6.73 -11.82 4.54
C MET A 43 -7.59 -11.69 5.80
N ASP A 44 -8.83 -12.16 5.76
CA ASP A 44 -9.73 -12.14 6.92
C ASP A 44 -9.70 -13.44 7.73
N GLY A 45 -8.84 -14.38 7.35
CA GLY A 45 -8.71 -15.66 8.07
C GLY A 45 -9.73 -16.71 7.66
N SER A 46 -10.54 -16.47 6.63
CA SER A 46 -11.66 -17.35 6.27
C SER A 46 -11.31 -18.41 5.21
N GLY A 47 -10.10 -18.44 4.68
CA GLY A 47 -9.75 -19.36 3.61
C GLY A 47 -9.74 -20.83 4.04
N ASP A 48 -10.13 -21.73 3.12
CA ASP A 48 -10.18 -23.16 3.40
C ASP A 48 -8.81 -23.82 3.27
N VAL A 49 -8.08 -23.50 2.21
CA VAL A 49 -6.78 -24.12 1.92
C VAL A 49 -5.64 -23.33 2.56
N VAL A 50 -5.66 -22.01 2.39
CA VAL A 50 -4.69 -21.12 3.00
C VAL A 50 -5.45 -19.98 3.67
N ARG A 51 -5.14 -19.73 4.94
CA ARG A 51 -5.71 -18.62 5.70
C ARG A 51 -4.69 -17.51 5.79
N GLY A 52 -5.10 -16.30 5.46
CA GLY A 52 -4.25 -15.13 5.53
C GLY A 52 -4.57 -14.26 6.72
N GLU A 53 -3.53 -13.72 7.32
CA GLU A 53 -3.65 -12.75 8.40
C GLU A 53 -2.67 -11.63 8.13
N LEU A 54 -3.13 -10.38 8.21
CA LEU A 54 -2.28 -9.23 7.98
C LEU A 54 -1.90 -8.62 9.33
N ILE A 55 -0.61 -8.42 9.52
CA ILE A 55 -0.05 -7.90 10.78
C ILE A 55 0.65 -6.57 10.48
N PRO A 56 0.17 -5.45 11.03
CA PRO A 56 0.87 -4.17 10.84
C PRO A 56 2.17 -4.16 11.63
N THR A 57 3.21 -3.53 11.06
CA THR A 57 4.53 -3.51 11.66
C THR A 57 4.99 -2.12 12.08
N GLY A 58 4.10 -1.15 12.15
CA GLY A 58 4.40 0.21 12.58
C GLY A 58 3.15 1.05 12.59
N GLU A 59 3.27 2.29 13.04
CA GLU A 59 2.11 3.18 13.14
C GLU A 59 1.41 3.38 11.80
N ILE A 60 2.16 3.59 10.73
CA ILE A 60 1.57 3.78 9.39
C ILE A 60 0.74 2.55 9.03
N GLY A 61 1.32 1.36 9.21
CA GLY A 61 0.61 0.12 8.93
C GLY A 61 -0.66 -0.03 9.76
N GLU A 62 -0.60 0.32 11.05
CA GLU A 62 -1.75 0.24 11.93
C GLU A 62 -2.89 1.14 11.46
N HIS A 63 -2.58 2.38 11.05
CA HIS A 63 -3.59 3.28 10.53
C HIS A 63 -4.14 2.82 9.18
N LEU A 64 -3.29 2.26 8.33
CA LEU A 64 -3.71 1.76 7.02
C LEU A 64 -4.66 0.57 7.12
N MET A 65 -4.58 -0.22 8.19
CA MET A 65 -5.49 -1.35 8.38
C MET A 65 -6.95 -0.93 8.36
N ARG A 66 -7.25 0.28 8.77
CA ARG A 66 -8.63 0.80 8.80
C ARG A 66 -9.20 1.06 7.42
N LEU A 67 -8.35 1.14 6.41
CA LEU A 67 -8.77 1.49 5.05
C LEU A 67 -9.20 0.27 4.24
N PHE A 68 -8.90 -0.93 4.73
CA PHE A 68 -9.30 -2.15 4.04
C PHE A 68 -10.79 -2.43 4.27
N PRO A 69 -11.50 -2.89 3.23
CA PRO A 69 -12.86 -3.35 3.41
C PRO A 69 -12.86 -4.63 4.25
N GLU A 70 -14.04 -5.08 4.65
CA GLU A 70 -14.18 -6.30 5.45
C GLU A 70 -13.54 -7.50 4.74
N GLU A 71 -13.70 -7.58 3.43
CA GLU A 71 -13.09 -8.64 2.63
C GLU A 71 -12.04 -8.03 1.72
N TYR A 72 -10.82 -8.49 1.86
CA TYR A 72 -9.71 -8.06 1.01
C TYR A 72 -8.70 -9.20 0.89
N THR A 73 -7.86 -9.13 -0.14
CA THR A 73 -6.94 -10.22 -0.48
C THR A 73 -5.49 -9.84 -0.18
N LEU A 74 -4.61 -10.83 -0.29
CA LEU A 74 -3.17 -10.60 -0.18
C LEU A 74 -2.70 -9.61 -1.26
N GLU A 75 -3.27 -9.68 -2.46
CA GLU A 75 -2.93 -8.73 -3.51
C GLU A 75 -3.31 -7.31 -3.10
N ASP A 76 -4.51 -7.12 -2.52
CA ASP A 76 -4.96 -5.82 -2.06
C ASP A 76 -4.02 -5.24 -1.01
N ALA A 77 -3.60 -6.06 -0.06
CA ALA A 77 -2.68 -5.63 1.00
C ALA A 77 -1.31 -5.25 0.42
N ASN A 78 -0.81 -6.05 -0.51
CA ASN A 78 0.47 -5.81 -1.15
C ASN A 78 0.42 -4.53 -1.99
N ASP A 79 -0.67 -4.30 -2.72
CA ASP A 79 -0.85 -3.10 -3.52
C ASP A 79 -0.87 -1.84 -2.65
N MET A 80 -1.59 -1.89 -1.52
CA MET A 80 -1.62 -0.78 -0.57
C MET A 80 -0.21 -0.46 -0.08
N ALA A 81 0.55 -1.48 0.31
CA ALA A 81 1.92 -1.30 0.78
C ALA A 81 2.80 -0.70 -0.33
N HIS A 82 2.64 -1.14 -1.57
CA HIS A 82 3.39 -0.60 -2.69
C HIS A 82 3.08 0.88 -2.94
N ILE A 83 1.82 1.25 -3.01
CA ILE A 83 1.48 2.64 -3.36
C ILE A 83 1.95 3.62 -2.29
N VAL A 84 1.99 3.21 -1.04
CA VAL A 84 2.46 4.08 0.04
C VAL A 84 3.99 4.15 0.06
N THR A 85 4.67 3.01 -0.05
CA THR A 85 6.14 2.99 0.01
C THR A 85 6.79 3.54 -1.24
N GLN A 86 6.13 3.47 -2.38
CA GLN A 86 6.65 3.97 -3.65
C GLN A 86 6.21 5.40 -3.96
N ALA A 87 5.52 6.04 -3.03
CA ALA A 87 5.09 7.42 -3.21
C ALA A 87 6.32 8.33 -3.37
N ASN A 88 6.15 9.37 -4.19
CA ASN A 88 7.22 10.31 -4.47
C ASN A 88 7.74 10.95 -3.18
N ASP A 89 9.06 11.09 -3.06
CA ASP A 89 9.69 11.71 -1.89
C ASP A 89 9.12 13.08 -1.57
N LEU A 90 8.71 13.83 -2.58
CA LEU A 90 8.16 15.17 -2.40
C LEU A 90 6.84 15.19 -1.63
N ILE A 91 6.12 14.09 -1.66
CA ILE A 91 4.81 14.02 -1.01
C ILE A 91 4.82 13.10 0.21
N GLN A 92 5.94 12.41 0.45
CA GLN A 92 6.00 11.36 1.47
C GLN A 92 5.62 11.86 2.87
N VAL A 93 6.16 13.02 3.27
CA VAL A 93 5.89 13.57 4.60
C VAL A 93 4.41 13.91 4.76
N GLU A 94 3.84 14.58 3.77
CA GLU A 94 2.43 14.95 3.81
C GLU A 94 1.53 13.71 3.81
N LEU A 95 1.87 12.72 2.98
CA LEU A 95 1.12 11.47 2.90
C LEU A 95 1.12 10.76 4.25
N GLU A 96 2.27 10.64 4.89
CA GLU A 96 2.38 9.96 6.18
C GLU A 96 1.58 10.69 7.25
N GLN A 97 1.63 12.01 7.27
CA GLN A 97 0.82 12.79 8.21
C GLN A 97 -0.66 12.57 7.99
N ASN A 98 -1.10 12.58 6.72
CA ASN A 98 -2.50 12.35 6.40
C ASN A 98 -2.97 10.96 6.85
N ILE A 99 -2.12 9.96 6.71
CA ILE A 99 -2.43 8.60 7.18
C ILE A 99 -2.53 8.58 8.70
N LEU A 100 -1.58 9.18 9.40
CA LEU A 100 -1.55 9.19 10.86
C LEU A 100 -2.71 9.97 11.47
N TYR A 101 -3.22 10.97 10.77
CA TYR A 101 -4.38 11.75 11.22
C TYR A 101 -5.70 11.20 10.68
N ASP A 102 -5.68 10.01 10.09
CA ASP A 102 -6.88 9.32 9.59
C ASP A 102 -7.70 10.17 8.61
N GLN A 103 -7.01 10.84 7.69
CA GLN A 103 -7.66 11.69 6.69
C GLN A 103 -8.38 10.91 5.61
N TYR A 104 -8.07 9.63 5.46
CA TYR A 104 -8.68 8.77 4.44
C TYR A 104 -9.63 7.78 5.09
N ARG A 105 -10.73 7.48 4.40
CA ARG A 105 -11.72 6.52 4.86
C ARG A 105 -11.63 5.19 4.13
N THR A 106 -11.12 5.22 2.91
CA THR A 106 -11.02 4.04 2.06
C THR A 106 -9.68 4.03 1.34
N ALA A 107 -9.31 2.84 0.86
CA ALA A 107 -8.10 2.70 0.04
C ALA A 107 -8.19 3.54 -1.23
N GLN A 108 -9.39 3.70 -1.78
CA GLN A 108 -9.57 4.49 -3.00
C GLN A 108 -9.29 5.98 -2.75
N GLU A 109 -9.75 6.50 -1.62
CA GLU A 109 -9.46 7.89 -1.25
C GLU A 109 -7.95 8.11 -1.12
N LEU A 110 -7.26 7.15 -0.50
CA LEU A 110 -5.79 7.21 -0.37
C LEU A 110 -5.13 7.24 -1.76
N ARG A 111 -5.53 6.34 -2.63
CA ARG A 111 -4.96 6.26 -3.99
C ARG A 111 -5.20 7.54 -4.78
N ASP A 112 -6.41 8.08 -4.70
CA ASP A 112 -6.77 9.30 -5.42
C ASP A 112 -5.94 10.48 -4.92
N ASP A 113 -5.73 10.57 -3.61
CA ASP A 113 -4.97 11.67 -3.03
C ASP A 113 -3.47 11.55 -3.38
N ILE A 114 -2.92 10.35 -3.37
CA ILE A 114 -1.53 10.13 -3.80
C ILE A 114 -1.37 10.58 -5.25
N ARG A 115 -2.32 10.23 -6.11
CA ARG A 115 -2.28 10.62 -7.51
C ARG A 115 -2.34 12.13 -7.66
N GLN A 116 -3.22 12.77 -6.91
CA GLN A 116 -3.38 14.23 -6.95
C GLN A 116 -2.13 14.94 -6.44
N MET A 117 -1.60 14.52 -5.30
CA MET A 117 -0.38 15.10 -4.74
C MET A 117 0.82 14.92 -5.68
N THR A 118 0.92 13.76 -6.31
CA THR A 118 2.00 13.47 -7.26
C THR A 118 1.90 14.38 -8.48
N TYR A 119 0.69 14.57 -8.99
CA TYR A 119 0.44 15.48 -10.09
C TYR A 119 0.81 16.92 -9.71
N ASP A 120 0.37 17.38 -8.55
CA ASP A 120 0.66 18.73 -8.09
C ASP A 120 2.16 18.96 -7.93
N ALA A 121 2.88 18.01 -7.37
CA ALA A 121 4.33 18.09 -7.22
C ALA A 121 5.03 18.18 -8.58
N GLY A 122 4.58 17.38 -9.53
CA GLY A 122 5.11 17.42 -10.90
C GLY A 122 4.81 18.73 -11.59
N THR A 123 3.64 19.26 -11.41
CA THR A 123 3.23 20.53 -11.99
C THR A 123 4.06 21.68 -11.43
N LEU A 124 4.30 21.66 -10.12
CA LEU A 124 5.15 22.67 -9.50
C LEU A 124 6.57 22.63 -10.05
N ARG A 125 7.12 21.45 -10.27
CA ARG A 125 8.44 21.30 -10.86
C ARG A 125 8.51 21.89 -12.27
N LEU A 126 7.46 21.71 -13.04
CA LEU A 126 7.39 22.25 -14.39
C LEU A 126 7.27 23.77 -14.40
N HIS A 127 6.61 24.32 -13.41
CA HIS A 127 6.39 25.75 -13.31
C HIS A 127 7.48 26.47 -12.53
N HIS A 128 8.38 25.75 -11.90
CA HIS A 128 9.56 26.31 -11.29
C HIS A 128 10.75 25.94 -12.14
N PRO A 129 10.82 26.49 -13.25
CA PRO A 129 11.94 26.16 -14.04
C PRO A 129 13.10 26.64 -13.30
N GLY A 130 13.83 25.77 -13.18
CA GLY A 130 14.89 26.03 -12.54
C GLY A 130 15.27 27.29 -12.56
N GLY A 131 14.87 27.68 -12.29
CA GLY A 131 15.20 28.63 -12.35
C GLY A 131 14.58 29.70 -12.30
N ALA A 132 14.15 29.86 -12.70
CA ALA A 132 13.71 30.96 -12.91
C ALA A 132 12.83 31.36 -12.12
N GLY A 133 12.85 31.44 -11.86
CA GLY A 133 12.07 31.81 -11.24
C GLY A 133 10.94 32.12 -11.40
N ALA A 134 10.55 32.15 -11.39
CA ALA A 134 9.64 32.43 -11.40
C ALA A 134 8.63 32.30 -11.07
N VAL A 135 8.17 32.40 -10.93
CA VAL A 135 7.19 32.39 -10.75
C VAL A 135 6.63 32.31 -9.86
N ALA A 136 6.42 32.50 -9.48
CA ALA A 136 5.95 32.35 -8.74
C ALA A 136 4.94 32.15 -8.48
N ALA A 137 4.68 32.12 -8.38
CA ALA A 137 3.96 31.85 -8.03
C ALA A 137 3.06 31.46 -8.08
N CYS A 138 2.85 31.46 -8.21
CA CYS A 138 2.17 31.14 -8.24
C CYS A 138 1.50 30.59 -8.19
N VAL A 139 1.42 30.41 -8.06
CA VAL A 139 1.03 29.95 -8.06
C VAL A 139 0.41 29.47 -8.00
N HIS A 140 0.05 29.36 -8.00
CA HIS A 140 -0.32 29.11 -8.07
C HIS A 140 -0.78 28.75 -8.14
N GLY A 141 -0.98 28.72 -8.20
CA GLY A 141 -1.15 28.52 -8.37
C GLY A 141 -1.20 28.43 -8.81
N ASN A 142 -1.05 28.46 -9.03
CA ASN A 142 -0.79 28.63 -9.47
C ASN A 142 -0.80 28.75 -9.51
#